data_0ae9df56eb766d12096ac3bffa148b7f
#
_entry.id   0ae9df56eb766d12096ac3bffa148b7f
#
_cell.length_a   1.000
_cell.length_b   1.000
_cell.length_c   1.000
_cell.angle_alpha   90.00
_cell.angle_beta   90.00
_cell.angle_gamma   90.00
#
_symmetry.space_group_name_H-M   'P 1'
#
loop_
_entity.id
_entity.type
_entity.pdbx_description
1 polymer ?
#
loop_
_entity_poly.entity_id
_entity_poly.type
_entity_poly.pdbx_seq_one_letter_code
_entity_poly.pdbx_strand_id
1 'polypeptide(L)'
;MLRAPEMTDLEVMYSMENDPELWDVTNFSVPYSRFILKTYIEQASCDMFADRQLRLMIVRHADAEVLGTIDITDFAPRHARGEVGISIRKEFRRQGYAHEALQLLCDYAFRFLHLAQLNAHVFADNAASLQLFESCGFVRCGLLKQWWMTADGFQDVVVMQRLNEDRL
;
A
#
# COMPACT_ATOMS: atom_id res chain seq x y z
N MET A 1 -6.95 -11.95 5.35
CA MET A 1 -7.78 -10.86 5.91
C MET A 1 -6.92 -9.59 6.10
N LEU A 2 -7.58 -8.43 6.24
CA LEU A 2 -6.91 -7.17 6.59
C LEU A 2 -7.30 -6.77 8.01
N ARG A 3 -6.35 -6.27 8.78
CA ARG A 3 -6.56 -5.71 10.13
C ARG A 3 -5.61 -4.55 10.44
N ALA A 4 -5.93 -3.74 11.43
CA ALA A 4 -5.03 -2.70 11.90
C ALA A 4 -3.72 -3.30 12.46
N PRO A 5 -2.60 -2.55 12.42
CA PRO A 5 -1.37 -2.93 13.10
C PRO A 5 -1.58 -3.01 14.62
N GLU A 6 -0.93 -4.00 15.25
CA GLU A 6 -0.91 -4.20 16.69
C GLU A 6 0.53 -4.21 17.21
N MET A 7 0.70 -4.08 18.52
CA MET A 7 2.03 -4.09 19.15
C MET A 7 2.81 -5.38 18.89
N THR A 8 2.11 -6.47 18.66
CA THR A 8 2.70 -7.76 18.27
C THR A 8 3.32 -7.76 16.88
N ASP A 9 2.95 -6.79 16.03
CA ASP A 9 3.48 -6.68 14.68
C ASP A 9 4.78 -5.86 14.60
N LEU A 10 5.24 -5.27 15.71
CA LEU A 10 6.37 -4.36 15.74
C LEU A 10 7.63 -4.93 15.06
N GLU A 11 7.98 -6.18 15.34
CA GLU A 11 9.19 -6.80 14.78
C GLU A 11 9.04 -7.11 13.29
N VAL A 12 7.87 -7.54 12.85
CA VAL A 12 7.58 -7.76 11.44
C VAL A 12 7.61 -6.43 10.67
N MET A 13 6.97 -5.40 11.20
CA MET A 13 7.00 -4.05 10.62
C MET A 13 8.45 -3.53 10.56
N TYR A 14 9.22 -3.68 11.64
CA TYR A 14 10.60 -3.27 11.67
C TYR A 14 11.45 -3.96 10.59
N SER A 15 11.25 -5.25 10.40
CA SER A 15 11.92 -6.02 9.35
C SER A 15 11.52 -5.56 7.94
N MET A 16 10.24 -5.33 7.71
CA MET A 16 9.73 -4.91 6.40
C MET A 16 10.15 -3.49 6.03
N GLU A 17 9.98 -2.53 6.95
CA GLU A 17 10.29 -1.12 6.69
C GLU A 17 11.80 -0.86 6.51
N ASN A 18 12.65 -1.73 7.03
CA ASN A 18 14.10 -1.64 6.90
C ASN A 18 14.68 -2.62 5.86
N ASP A 19 13.84 -3.29 5.06
CA ASP A 19 14.32 -4.15 3.98
C ASP A 19 14.98 -3.28 2.88
N PRO A 20 16.28 -3.48 2.58
CA PRO A 20 16.97 -2.72 1.54
C PRO A 20 16.31 -2.80 0.16
N GLU A 21 15.60 -3.89 -0.15
CA GLU A 21 14.87 -4.03 -1.43
C GLU A 21 13.70 -3.02 -1.55
N LEU A 22 13.22 -2.47 -0.43
CA LEU A 22 12.13 -1.50 -0.40
C LEU A 22 12.61 -0.04 -0.34
N TRP A 23 13.90 0.21 -0.14
CA TRP A 23 14.41 1.59 -0.02
C TRP A 23 14.20 2.41 -1.29
N ASP A 24 14.32 1.77 -2.45
CA ASP A 24 14.11 2.44 -3.73
C ASP A 24 12.62 2.74 -4.03
N VAL A 25 11.69 2.09 -3.32
CA VAL A 25 10.24 2.28 -3.53
C VAL A 25 9.59 3.11 -2.42
N THR A 26 10.37 3.59 -1.45
CA THR A 26 9.88 4.39 -0.32
C THR A 26 10.48 5.78 -0.32
N ASN A 27 9.76 6.75 0.26
CA ASN A 27 10.23 8.14 0.40
C ASN A 27 11.08 8.37 1.67
N PHE A 28 11.65 7.30 2.26
CA PHE A 28 12.38 7.43 3.51
C PHE A 28 13.84 7.80 3.28
N SER A 29 14.32 8.70 4.09
CA SER A 29 15.73 9.14 4.05
C SER A 29 16.59 8.49 5.13
N VAL A 30 15.98 7.77 6.08
CA VAL A 30 16.66 7.10 7.20
C VAL A 30 15.93 5.82 7.60
N PRO A 31 16.64 4.79 8.09
CA PRO A 31 16.01 3.58 8.62
C PRO A 31 15.07 3.88 9.79
N TYR A 32 13.98 3.12 9.87
CA TYR A 32 13.06 3.22 10.99
C TYR A 32 13.65 2.60 12.26
N SER A 33 13.49 3.29 13.38
CA SER A 33 13.74 2.71 14.70
C SER A 33 12.49 2.00 15.21
N ARG A 34 12.69 1.00 16.10
CA ARG A 34 11.55 0.36 16.81
C ARG A 34 10.73 1.36 17.60
N PHE A 35 11.38 2.39 18.15
CA PHE A 35 10.70 3.46 18.88
C PHE A 35 9.69 4.22 18.00
N ILE A 36 10.09 4.59 16.78
CA ILE A 36 9.21 5.29 15.84
C ILE A 36 8.04 4.40 15.43
N LEU A 37 8.28 3.13 15.11
CA LEU A 37 7.21 2.19 14.75
C LEU A 37 6.26 1.91 15.91
N LYS A 38 6.80 1.76 17.13
CA LYS A 38 5.99 1.64 18.35
C LYS A 38 5.09 2.88 18.51
N THR A 39 5.67 4.07 18.42
CA THR A 39 4.93 5.33 18.53
C THR A 39 3.85 5.44 17.46
N TYR A 40 4.16 5.03 16.22
CA TYR A 40 3.18 4.97 15.14
C TYR A 40 1.98 4.08 15.50
N ILE A 41 2.22 2.86 16.01
CA ILE A 41 1.15 1.94 16.40
C ILE A 41 0.34 2.51 17.57
N GLU A 42 1.00 3.06 18.61
CA GLU A 42 0.35 3.61 19.80
C GLU A 42 -0.47 4.88 19.52
N GLN A 43 -0.06 5.69 18.54
CA GLN A 43 -0.71 6.95 18.21
C GLN A 43 -1.72 6.85 17.06
N ALA A 44 -1.86 5.67 16.44
CA ALA A 44 -2.86 5.46 15.42
C ALA A 44 -4.26 5.77 15.96
N SER A 45 -4.91 6.80 15.41
CA SER A 45 -6.23 7.24 15.89
C SER A 45 -7.35 6.29 15.45
N CYS A 46 -7.05 5.32 14.57
CA CYS A 46 -8.04 4.48 13.88
C CYS A 46 -9.07 5.31 13.08
N ASP A 47 -8.70 6.53 12.73
CA ASP A 47 -9.50 7.45 11.92
C ASP A 47 -8.67 7.94 10.72
N MET A 48 -8.95 7.38 9.55
CA MET A 48 -8.27 7.74 8.30
C MET A 48 -8.41 9.23 7.95
N PHE A 49 -9.49 9.90 8.39
CA PHE A 49 -9.70 11.32 8.14
C PHE A 49 -8.79 12.20 9.00
N ALA A 50 -8.52 11.76 10.23
CA ALA A 50 -7.57 12.42 11.13
C ALA A 50 -6.13 12.13 10.72
N ASP A 51 -5.79 10.86 10.50
CA ASP A 51 -4.43 10.39 10.22
C ASP A 51 -3.97 10.67 8.77
N ARG A 52 -4.92 10.97 7.88
CA ARG A 52 -4.68 11.18 6.43
C ARG A 52 -4.05 10.01 5.72
N GLN A 53 -4.11 8.86 6.35
CA GLN A 53 -3.58 7.59 5.84
C GLN A 53 -4.30 6.41 6.51
N LEU A 54 -4.21 5.26 5.87
CA LEU A 54 -4.65 3.99 6.42
C LEU A 54 -3.54 2.96 6.17
N ARG A 55 -3.10 2.26 7.20
CA ARG A 55 -2.22 1.10 7.08
C ARG A 55 -2.91 -0.13 7.65
N LEU A 56 -2.93 -1.20 6.88
CA LEU A 56 -3.47 -2.49 7.30
C LEU A 56 -2.42 -3.59 7.12
N MET A 57 -2.40 -4.51 8.08
CA MET A 57 -1.64 -5.74 7.98
C MET A 57 -2.41 -6.76 7.14
N ILE A 58 -1.71 -7.39 6.19
CA ILE A 58 -2.24 -8.52 5.42
C ILE A 58 -1.93 -9.79 6.20
N VAL A 59 -2.96 -10.48 6.66
CA VAL A 59 -2.80 -11.62 7.57
C VAL A 59 -3.45 -12.87 6.99
N ARG A 60 -2.74 -14.00 7.04
CA ARG A 60 -3.26 -15.29 6.65
C ARG A 60 -4.23 -15.81 7.72
N HIS A 61 -5.43 -16.19 7.31
CA HIS A 61 -6.48 -16.57 8.25
C HIS A 61 -6.17 -17.86 9.01
N ALA A 62 -5.43 -18.79 8.39
CA ALA A 62 -5.21 -20.13 8.94
C ALA A 62 -4.35 -20.15 10.21
N ASP A 63 -3.38 -19.25 10.32
CA ASP A 63 -2.36 -19.25 11.36
C ASP A 63 -2.03 -17.86 11.91
N ALA A 64 -2.75 -16.83 11.47
CA ALA A 64 -2.53 -15.43 11.80
C ALA A 64 -1.15 -14.88 11.40
N GLU A 65 -0.44 -15.54 10.47
CA GLU A 65 0.85 -15.08 9.95
C GLU A 65 0.69 -13.79 9.18
N VAL A 66 1.55 -12.81 9.47
CA VAL A 66 1.60 -11.52 8.74
C VAL A 66 2.36 -11.73 7.43
N LEU A 67 1.66 -11.52 6.33
CA LEU A 67 2.16 -11.71 4.97
C LEU A 67 2.72 -10.43 4.34
N GLY A 68 2.30 -9.26 4.84
CA GLY A 68 2.65 -7.98 4.28
C GLY A 68 1.81 -6.83 4.83
N THR A 69 1.89 -5.68 4.16
CA THR A 69 1.09 -4.48 4.44
C THR A 69 0.41 -3.97 3.20
N ILE A 70 -0.72 -3.28 3.39
CA ILE A 70 -1.40 -2.53 2.35
C ILE A 70 -1.86 -1.20 2.93
N ASP A 71 -1.63 -0.13 2.17
CA ASP A 71 -1.80 1.23 2.64
C ASP A 71 -2.71 2.03 1.71
N ILE A 72 -3.41 3.02 2.28
CA ILE A 72 -3.91 4.18 1.54
C ILE A 72 -3.17 5.40 2.09
N THR A 73 -2.43 6.08 1.23
CA THR A 73 -1.67 7.31 1.51
C THR A 73 -2.20 8.45 0.65
N ASP A 74 -1.64 9.64 0.75
CA ASP A 74 -2.09 10.86 0.03
C ASP A 74 -3.62 11.02 0.03
N PHE A 75 -4.24 10.67 1.16
CA PHE A 75 -5.69 10.75 1.30
C PHE A 75 -6.17 12.20 1.25
N ALA A 76 -6.98 12.50 0.26
CA ALA A 76 -7.61 13.80 0.05
C ALA A 76 -9.13 13.70 0.28
N PRO A 77 -9.62 13.96 1.52
CA PRO A 77 -11.03 13.77 1.87
C PRO A 77 -11.99 14.55 0.98
N ARG A 78 -11.65 15.81 0.68
CA ARG A 78 -12.47 16.67 -0.19
C ARG A 78 -12.69 16.08 -1.58
N HIS A 79 -11.72 15.32 -2.08
CA HIS A 79 -11.76 14.71 -3.40
C HIS A 79 -12.09 13.22 -3.35
N ALA A 80 -12.29 12.68 -2.14
CA ALA A 80 -12.58 11.28 -1.87
C ALA A 80 -11.62 10.33 -2.63
N ARG A 81 -10.32 10.61 -2.61
CA ARG A 81 -9.28 9.84 -3.28
C ARG A 81 -8.11 9.52 -2.35
N GLY A 82 -7.39 8.45 -2.69
CA GLY A 82 -6.15 8.08 -2.02
C GLY A 82 -5.25 7.25 -2.93
N GLU A 83 -3.99 7.13 -2.55
CA GLU A 83 -2.98 6.33 -3.24
C GLU A 83 -2.78 4.99 -2.53
N VAL A 84 -2.78 3.90 -3.28
CA VAL A 84 -2.60 2.55 -2.75
C VAL A 84 -1.15 2.13 -2.85
N GLY A 85 -0.57 1.72 -1.71
CA GLY A 85 0.68 1.00 -1.62
C GLY A 85 0.44 -0.43 -1.11
N ILE A 86 1.18 -1.40 -1.63
CA ILE A 86 1.12 -2.78 -1.18
C ILE A 86 2.51 -3.40 -1.17
N SER A 87 2.83 -4.11 -0.08
CA SER A 87 4.07 -4.86 0.05
C SER A 87 3.79 -6.24 0.63
N ILE A 88 4.30 -7.28 -0.04
CA ILE A 88 4.24 -8.68 0.42
C ILE A 88 5.64 -9.14 0.77
N ARG A 89 5.80 -9.74 1.93
CA ARG A 89 7.05 -10.35 2.37
C ARG A 89 7.51 -11.39 1.35
N LYS A 90 8.80 -11.45 1.10
CA LYS A 90 9.43 -12.16 -0.01
C LYS A 90 9.00 -13.63 -0.11
N GLU A 91 8.93 -14.30 1.02
CA GLU A 91 8.57 -15.71 1.16
C GLU A 91 7.09 -16.01 0.83
N PHE A 92 6.24 -14.98 0.78
CA PHE A 92 4.80 -15.12 0.49
C PHE A 92 4.38 -14.56 -0.87
N ARG A 93 5.32 -14.07 -1.66
CA ARG A 93 5.05 -13.54 -3.00
C ARG A 93 4.60 -14.66 -3.96
N ARG A 94 3.90 -14.27 -5.03
CA ARG A 94 3.41 -15.16 -6.11
C ARG A 94 2.45 -16.28 -5.66
N GLN A 95 1.73 -16.06 -4.55
CA GLN A 95 0.73 -16.99 -4.01
C GLN A 95 -0.71 -16.43 -4.04
N GLY A 96 -0.93 -15.30 -4.74
CA GLY A 96 -2.24 -14.67 -4.87
C GLY A 96 -2.63 -13.71 -3.73
N TYR A 97 -1.87 -13.65 -2.66
CA TYR A 97 -2.20 -12.83 -1.48
C TYR A 97 -2.31 -11.32 -1.77
N ALA A 98 -1.45 -10.79 -2.64
CA ALA A 98 -1.53 -9.40 -3.03
C ALA A 98 -2.83 -9.06 -3.76
N HIS A 99 -3.27 -9.93 -4.65
CA HIS A 99 -4.52 -9.76 -5.40
C HIS A 99 -5.73 -9.75 -4.45
N GLU A 100 -5.82 -10.75 -3.55
CA GLU A 100 -6.90 -10.81 -2.56
C GLU A 100 -6.90 -9.59 -1.64
N ALA A 101 -5.73 -9.19 -1.14
CA ALA A 101 -5.60 -8.02 -0.27
C ALA A 101 -6.02 -6.72 -0.96
N LEU A 102 -5.61 -6.53 -2.22
CA LEU A 102 -5.96 -5.35 -3.00
C LEU A 102 -7.47 -5.29 -3.30
N GLN A 103 -8.10 -6.41 -3.61
CA GLN A 103 -9.55 -6.48 -3.78
C GLN A 103 -10.29 -6.14 -2.50
N LEU A 104 -9.89 -6.72 -1.36
CA LEU A 104 -10.48 -6.40 -0.05
C LEU A 104 -10.33 -4.91 0.30
N LEU A 105 -9.17 -4.31 0.02
CA LEU A 105 -8.98 -2.88 0.24
C LEU A 105 -9.88 -2.04 -0.65
N CYS A 106 -10.00 -2.39 -1.94
CA CYS A 106 -10.88 -1.67 -2.86
C CYS A 106 -12.35 -1.75 -2.42
N ASP A 107 -12.81 -2.91 -2.03
CA ASP A 107 -14.19 -3.08 -1.51
C ASP A 107 -14.41 -2.23 -0.25
N TYR A 108 -13.46 -2.23 0.67
CA TYR A 108 -13.52 -1.42 1.88
C TYR A 108 -13.50 0.08 1.54
N ALA A 109 -12.59 0.51 0.68
CA ALA A 109 -12.46 1.92 0.28
C ALA A 109 -13.71 2.44 -0.44
N PHE A 110 -14.31 1.65 -1.32
CA PHE A 110 -15.44 2.09 -2.13
C PHE A 110 -16.79 1.95 -1.40
N ARG A 111 -17.02 0.84 -0.69
CA ARG A 111 -18.31 0.56 -0.06
C ARG A 111 -18.44 1.12 1.34
N PHE A 112 -17.35 1.14 2.12
CA PHE A 112 -17.37 1.60 3.51
C PHE A 112 -16.87 3.04 3.66
N LEU A 113 -15.69 3.36 3.07
CA LEU A 113 -15.13 4.72 3.15
C LEU A 113 -15.72 5.68 2.11
N HIS A 114 -16.49 5.16 1.15
CA HIS A 114 -17.14 5.93 0.08
C HIS A 114 -16.14 6.76 -0.76
N LEU A 115 -14.94 6.26 -0.98
CA LEU A 115 -13.98 6.92 -1.85
C LEU A 115 -14.51 6.92 -3.29
N ALA A 116 -14.17 7.99 -4.03
CA ALA A 116 -14.52 8.12 -5.44
C ALA A 116 -13.55 7.35 -6.34
N GLN A 117 -12.30 7.26 -5.91
CA GLN A 117 -11.25 6.64 -6.69
C GLN A 117 -10.04 6.29 -5.83
N LEU A 118 -9.28 5.34 -6.33
CA LEU A 118 -7.95 4.99 -5.86
C LEU A 118 -6.95 5.13 -7.02
N ASN A 119 -5.75 5.59 -6.71
CA ASN A 119 -4.63 5.60 -7.63
C ASN A 119 -3.45 4.80 -7.08
N ALA A 120 -2.51 4.47 -7.95
CA ALA A 120 -1.25 3.86 -7.56
C ALA A 120 -0.14 4.34 -8.50
N HIS A 121 1.07 4.46 -7.96
CA HIS A 121 2.28 4.75 -8.70
C HIS A 121 3.12 3.48 -8.78
N VAL A 122 3.36 2.97 -9.97
CA VAL A 122 4.07 1.71 -10.19
C VAL A 122 5.25 1.94 -11.12
N PHE A 123 6.44 1.45 -10.77
CA PHE A 123 7.58 1.51 -11.67
C PHE A 123 7.23 0.88 -13.02
N ALA A 124 7.63 1.55 -14.10
CA ALA A 124 7.26 1.14 -15.45
C ALA A 124 7.82 -0.24 -15.85
N ASP A 125 8.90 -0.68 -15.21
CA ASP A 125 9.54 -1.99 -15.40
C ASP A 125 9.01 -3.06 -14.43
N ASN A 126 8.20 -2.70 -13.42
CA ASN A 126 7.61 -3.65 -12.49
C ASN A 126 6.35 -4.31 -13.08
N ALA A 127 6.55 -5.22 -14.04
CA ALA A 127 5.47 -5.91 -14.73
C ALA A 127 4.53 -6.67 -13.77
N ALA A 128 5.07 -7.23 -12.69
CA ALA A 128 4.26 -7.99 -11.72
C ALA A 128 3.27 -7.08 -10.98
N SER A 129 3.71 -5.90 -10.54
CA SER A 129 2.85 -4.93 -9.89
C SER A 129 1.82 -4.35 -10.87
N LEU A 130 2.23 -4.02 -12.09
CA LEU A 130 1.31 -3.54 -13.14
C LEU A 130 0.19 -4.56 -13.39
N GLN A 131 0.52 -5.83 -13.58
CA GLN A 131 -0.46 -6.91 -13.74
C GLN A 131 -1.38 -7.08 -12.53
N LEU A 132 -0.82 -6.96 -11.31
CA LEU A 132 -1.61 -7.02 -10.08
C LEU A 132 -2.71 -5.95 -10.08
N PHE A 133 -2.33 -4.69 -10.29
CA PHE A 133 -3.29 -3.59 -10.29
C PHE A 133 -4.29 -3.71 -11.44
N GLU A 134 -3.86 -4.08 -12.65
CA GLU A 134 -4.76 -4.32 -13.79
C GLU A 134 -5.79 -5.42 -13.49
N SER A 135 -5.36 -6.53 -12.88
CA SER A 135 -6.24 -7.64 -12.50
C SER A 135 -7.30 -7.25 -11.45
N CYS A 136 -7.04 -6.17 -10.69
CA CYS A 136 -7.95 -5.59 -9.72
C CYS A 136 -8.74 -4.38 -10.27
N GLY A 137 -8.79 -4.20 -11.60
CA GLY A 137 -9.61 -3.17 -12.24
C GLY A 137 -8.99 -1.77 -12.29
N PHE A 138 -7.70 -1.63 -12.01
CA PHE A 138 -6.99 -0.37 -12.26
C PHE A 138 -6.63 -0.26 -13.73
N VAL A 139 -6.69 0.94 -14.27
CA VAL A 139 -6.28 1.26 -15.65
C VAL A 139 -5.06 2.18 -15.64
N ARG A 140 -4.18 2.03 -16.62
CA ARG A 140 -3.06 2.95 -16.81
C ARG A 140 -3.58 4.28 -17.36
N CYS A 141 -3.33 5.37 -16.64
CA CYS A 141 -3.81 6.70 -17.03
C CYS A 141 -2.69 7.69 -17.35
N GLY A 142 -1.44 7.36 -17.10
CA GLY A 142 -0.31 8.22 -17.44
C GLY A 142 1.04 7.59 -17.16
N LEU A 143 2.08 8.24 -17.72
CA LEU A 143 3.49 7.90 -17.51
C LEU A 143 4.24 9.15 -17.07
N LEU A 144 4.81 9.10 -15.86
CA LEU A 144 5.67 10.13 -15.30
C LEU A 144 7.12 9.76 -15.60
N LYS A 145 7.78 10.55 -16.45
CA LYS A 145 9.17 10.33 -16.87
C LYS A 145 10.13 10.74 -15.76
N GLN A 146 11.15 9.88 -15.52
CA GLN A 146 12.23 10.17 -14.57
C GLN A 146 11.70 10.66 -13.20
N TRP A 147 10.63 10.04 -12.75
CA TRP A 147 9.88 10.51 -11.60
C TRP A 147 10.50 10.09 -10.27
N TRP A 148 11.11 8.93 -10.23
CA TRP A 148 11.62 8.34 -9.00
C TRP A 148 13.12 8.09 -9.08
N MET A 149 13.88 8.60 -8.12
CA MET A 149 15.32 8.34 -8.06
C MET A 149 15.59 7.06 -7.26
N THR A 150 16.28 6.11 -7.88
CA THR A 150 16.76 4.87 -7.27
C THR A 150 18.29 4.84 -7.27
N ALA A 151 18.88 3.80 -6.67
CA ALA A 151 20.34 3.59 -6.72
C ALA A 151 20.86 3.47 -8.15
N ASP A 152 20.07 2.94 -9.08
CA ASP A 152 20.42 2.75 -10.50
C ASP A 152 20.07 3.95 -11.41
N GLY A 153 19.58 5.05 -10.83
CA GLY A 153 19.20 6.27 -11.55
C GLY A 153 17.69 6.53 -11.54
N PHE A 154 17.26 7.48 -12.36
CA PHE A 154 15.85 7.86 -12.42
C PHE A 154 15.00 6.83 -13.15
N GLN A 155 13.88 6.47 -12.56
CA GLN A 155 12.91 5.52 -13.08
C GLN A 155 11.61 6.23 -13.51
N ASP A 156 11.01 5.71 -14.58
CA ASP A 156 9.69 6.11 -15.03
C ASP A 156 8.63 5.42 -14.16
N VAL A 157 7.51 6.11 -13.92
CA VAL A 157 6.39 5.61 -13.12
C VAL A 157 5.11 5.66 -13.93
N VAL A 158 4.40 4.54 -13.96
CA VAL A 158 3.04 4.44 -14.51
C VAL A 158 2.05 4.84 -13.42
N VAL A 159 1.20 5.81 -13.72
CA VAL A 159 0.05 6.17 -12.87
C VAL A 159 -1.11 5.27 -13.24
N MET A 160 -1.62 4.56 -12.24
CA MET A 160 -2.79 3.68 -12.38
C MET A 160 -3.96 4.22 -11.57
N GLN A 161 -5.17 4.03 -12.05
CA GLN A 161 -6.39 4.56 -11.44
C GLN A 161 -7.51 3.54 -11.48
N ARG A 162 -8.29 3.45 -10.40
CA ARG A 162 -9.56 2.73 -10.36
C ARG A 162 -10.64 3.67 -9.84
N LEU A 163 -11.72 3.84 -10.61
CA LEU A 163 -12.90 4.61 -10.22
C LEU A 163 -13.89 3.71 -9.46
N ASN A 164 -14.62 4.32 -8.55
CA ASN A 164 -15.77 3.69 -7.88
C ASN A 164 -16.99 3.78 -8.81
N GLU A 165 -17.30 2.70 -9.50
CA GLU A 165 -18.41 2.63 -10.47
C GLU A 165 -19.79 2.63 -9.78
N ASP A 166 -19.86 2.23 -8.50
CA ASP A 166 -21.12 2.20 -7.73
C ASP A 166 -21.58 3.58 -7.26
N ARG A 167 -20.88 4.64 -7.64
CA ARG A 167 -21.13 6.03 -7.21
C ARG A 167 -22.05 6.83 -8.13
N LEU A 168 -22.50 6.21 -9.22
CA LEU A 168 -23.38 6.85 -10.23
C LEU A 168 -24.84 6.73 -9.84
#